data_c66aa0edb6d7c2fddd08c89be6f00a1b
#
_entry.id   c66aa0edb6d7c2fddd08c89be6f00a1b
#
_cell.length_a   1.000
_cell.length_b   1.000
_cell.length_c   1.000
_cell.angle_alpha   90.00
_cell.angle_beta   90.00
_cell.angle_gamma   90.00
#
_symmetry.space_group_name_H-M   'P 1'
#
loop_
_entity.id
_entity.type
_entity.pdbx_description
1 polymer ?
#
loop_
_entity_poly.entity_id
_entity_poly.type
_entity_poly.pdbx_seq_one_letter_code
_entity_poly.pdbx_strand_id
1 'polypeptide(L)'
;NTGPGVFGGDRIGDLDRARSVLKRYSEYYDTKTFKMYMTGNRETRQYLIQASRELKLMPTTEGGLQWMLNMTHAIDGYPGIEHTIPIWPMYDDVIQLFKATQTTNTPTLLVSYGGPWAENWYYTHENTLGDAKLRRFTPREELDSKIRRRNNGPGPTGWAVDEEYAFKKHAEFSKNLVEN
;
A
#
# COMPACT_ATOMS: atom_id res chain seq x y z
N ASN A 1 -3.61 7.47 11.23
CA ASN A 1 -2.46 6.75 11.70
C ASN A 1 -1.16 7.46 11.29
N THR A 2 -0.39 7.99 12.22
CA THR A 2 0.62 8.98 11.91
C THR A 2 2.02 8.65 12.44
N GLY A 3 2.24 7.47 12.97
CA GLY A 3 3.58 7.11 13.42
C GLY A 3 3.65 5.93 14.35
N PRO A 4 4.86 5.58 14.78
CA PRO A 4 5.11 4.44 15.64
C PRO A 4 4.32 4.52 16.95
N GLY A 5 3.53 3.51 17.23
CA GLY A 5 2.72 3.43 18.45
C GLY A 5 1.48 4.33 18.48
N VAL A 6 1.14 4.99 17.36
CA VAL A 6 -0.02 5.87 17.25
C VAL A 6 -1.00 5.32 16.24
N PHE A 7 -2.28 5.26 16.59
CA PHE A 7 -3.37 4.86 15.73
C PHE A 7 -4.54 5.83 15.88
N GLY A 8 -4.96 6.46 14.79
CA GLY A 8 -6.03 7.45 14.81
C GLY A 8 -5.79 8.63 15.77
N GLY A 9 -4.54 9.01 16.01
CA GLY A 9 -4.16 10.01 17.00
C GLY A 9 -3.93 9.47 18.42
N ASP A 10 -4.30 8.22 18.68
CA ASP A 10 -4.12 7.57 19.97
C ASP A 10 -2.83 6.75 20.05
N ARG A 11 -2.14 6.85 21.16
CA ARG A 11 -0.97 6.01 21.43
C ARG A 11 -1.43 4.64 21.93
N ILE A 12 -0.97 3.59 21.28
CA ILE A 12 -1.26 2.20 21.63
C ILE A 12 -0.07 1.62 22.38
N GLY A 13 -0.19 1.48 23.68
CA GLY A 13 0.87 0.93 24.53
C GLY A 13 0.63 -0.51 24.99
N ASP A 14 -0.62 -0.96 24.92
CA ASP A 14 -1.05 -2.28 25.36
C ASP A 14 -2.32 -2.75 24.66
N LEU A 15 -2.73 -3.98 24.93
CA LEU A 15 -3.88 -4.60 24.32
C LEU A 15 -5.20 -3.94 24.75
N ASP A 16 -5.32 -3.51 26.01
CA ASP A 16 -6.57 -2.90 26.51
C ASP A 16 -6.79 -1.53 25.87
N ARG A 17 -5.71 -0.79 25.64
CA ARG A 17 -5.78 0.44 24.86
C ARG A 17 -6.19 0.19 23.41
N ALA A 18 -5.64 -0.85 22.78
CA ALA A 18 -6.04 -1.25 21.42
C ALA A 18 -7.55 -1.59 21.37
N ARG A 19 -8.04 -2.39 22.30
CA ARG A 19 -9.48 -2.72 22.43
C ARG A 19 -10.35 -1.47 22.58
N SER A 20 -9.97 -0.58 23.49
CA SER A 20 -10.70 0.67 23.74
C SER A 20 -10.80 1.55 22.50
N VAL A 21 -9.69 1.74 21.80
CA VAL A 21 -9.65 2.57 20.60
C VAL A 21 -10.47 1.95 19.48
N LEU A 22 -10.27 0.68 19.18
CA LEU A 22 -11.00 0.01 18.10
C LEU A 22 -12.49 -0.14 18.38
N LYS A 23 -12.87 -0.39 19.64
CA LYS A 23 -14.27 -0.40 20.06
C LYS A 23 -14.94 0.94 19.79
N ARG A 24 -14.27 2.05 20.14
CA ARG A 24 -14.75 3.40 19.84
C ARG A 24 -15.00 3.62 18.35
N TYR A 25 -14.07 3.23 17.50
CA TYR A 25 -14.25 3.33 16.05
C TYR A 25 -15.38 2.46 15.52
N SER A 26 -15.49 1.22 16.02
CA SER A 26 -16.55 0.30 15.62
C SER A 26 -17.93 0.76 16.05
N GLU A 27 -18.07 1.27 17.26
CA GLU A 27 -19.40 1.63 17.84
C GLU A 27 -19.87 3.03 17.41
N TYR A 28 -18.98 4.03 17.39
CA TYR A 28 -19.40 5.41 17.12
C TYR A 28 -19.31 5.80 15.63
N TYR A 29 -18.47 5.14 14.86
CA TYR A 29 -18.31 5.44 13.43
C TYR A 29 -18.76 4.31 12.53
N ASP A 30 -19.33 3.24 13.09
CA ASP A 30 -19.74 2.01 12.37
C ASP A 30 -18.62 1.45 11.45
N THR A 31 -17.38 1.62 11.86
CA THR A 31 -16.21 1.16 11.09
C THR A 31 -16.05 -0.34 11.23
N LYS A 32 -16.05 -1.07 10.12
CA LYS A 32 -15.79 -2.51 10.08
C LYS A 32 -14.39 -2.86 9.58
N THR A 33 -13.76 -1.91 8.88
CA THR A 33 -12.40 -2.04 8.36
C THR A 33 -11.58 -0.82 8.76
N PHE A 34 -10.28 -1.01 8.86
CA PHE A 34 -9.35 0.11 9.05
C PHE A 34 -7.99 -0.22 8.45
N LYS A 35 -7.28 0.82 8.04
CA LYS A 35 -5.94 0.69 7.49
C LYS A 35 -4.92 1.14 8.52
N MET A 36 -3.93 0.30 8.75
CA MET A 36 -2.71 0.67 9.47
C MET A 36 -1.63 1.11 8.48
N TYR A 37 -0.92 2.15 8.84
CA TYR A 37 0.17 2.66 8.03
C TYR A 37 1.45 2.68 8.87
N MET A 38 2.29 1.66 8.71
CA MET A 38 3.55 1.51 9.43
C MET A 38 3.43 1.80 10.95
N THR A 39 2.34 1.32 11.55
CA THR A 39 1.98 1.63 12.94
C THR A 39 2.84 0.87 13.91
N GLY A 40 3.61 1.59 14.69
CA GLY A 40 4.32 1.08 15.85
C GLY A 40 5.35 -0.02 15.56
N ASN A 41 5.78 -0.64 16.63
CA ASN A 41 6.56 -1.86 16.57
C ASN A 41 5.66 -3.08 16.33
N ARG A 42 6.25 -4.26 16.24
CA ARG A 42 5.51 -5.50 15.99
C ARG A 42 4.48 -5.80 17.09
N GLU A 43 4.84 -5.54 18.35
CA GLU A 43 3.96 -5.77 19.49
C GLU A 43 2.70 -4.89 19.41
N THR A 44 2.83 -3.61 19.11
CA THR A 44 1.69 -2.70 18.89
C THR A 44 0.78 -3.21 17.77
N ARG A 45 1.36 -3.69 16.68
CA ARG A 45 0.57 -4.25 15.56
C ARG A 45 -0.18 -5.52 15.99
N GLN A 46 0.44 -6.38 16.76
CA GLN A 46 -0.19 -7.59 17.30
C GLN A 46 -1.34 -7.26 18.26
N TYR A 47 -1.23 -6.24 19.10
CA TYR A 47 -2.34 -5.77 19.93
C TYR A 47 -3.54 -5.32 19.08
N LEU A 48 -3.27 -4.57 18.01
CA LEU A 48 -4.33 -4.11 17.10
C LEU A 48 -4.98 -5.28 16.34
N ILE A 49 -4.21 -6.26 15.89
CA ILE A 49 -4.74 -7.45 15.22
C ILE A 49 -5.58 -8.30 16.19
N GLN A 50 -5.09 -8.51 17.41
CA GLN A 50 -5.83 -9.27 18.41
C GLN A 50 -7.16 -8.58 18.76
N ALA A 51 -7.13 -7.30 19.06
CA ALA A 51 -8.34 -6.53 19.34
C ALA A 51 -9.31 -6.52 18.15
N SER A 52 -8.79 -6.48 16.92
CA SER A 52 -9.61 -6.55 15.71
C SER A 52 -10.34 -7.88 15.59
N ARG A 53 -9.67 -8.99 15.86
CA ARG A 53 -10.30 -10.32 15.85
C ARG A 53 -11.42 -10.42 16.87
N GLU A 54 -11.20 -9.93 18.09
CA GLU A 54 -12.20 -9.91 19.17
C GLU A 54 -13.44 -9.09 18.78
N LEU A 55 -13.24 -7.97 18.10
CA LEU A 55 -14.30 -7.05 17.67
C LEU A 55 -14.85 -7.36 16.26
N LYS A 56 -14.37 -8.42 15.61
CA LYS A 56 -14.73 -8.82 14.23
C LYS A 56 -14.51 -7.70 13.21
N LEU A 57 -13.40 -6.99 13.35
CA LEU A 57 -12.96 -5.97 12.41
C LEU A 57 -11.92 -6.55 11.47
N MET A 58 -11.81 -5.96 10.28
CA MET A 58 -10.84 -6.35 9.26
C MET A 58 -9.75 -5.27 9.14
N PRO A 59 -8.57 -5.49 9.74
CA PRO A 59 -7.44 -4.58 9.55
C PRO A 59 -6.74 -4.85 8.22
N THR A 60 -6.38 -3.79 7.50
CA THR A 60 -5.41 -3.84 6.42
C THR A 60 -4.17 -3.02 6.80
N THR A 61 -3.08 -3.21 6.10
CA THR A 61 -1.86 -2.44 6.33
C THR A 61 -1.20 -2.01 5.03
N GLU A 62 -0.50 -0.91 5.09
CA GLU A 62 0.40 -0.52 4.01
C GLU A 62 1.54 -1.53 3.93
N GLY A 63 1.82 -2.03 2.72
CA GLY A 63 3.07 -2.70 2.42
C GLY A 63 4.20 -1.68 2.37
N GLY A 64 5.40 -2.10 2.72
CA GLY A 64 6.59 -1.26 2.70
C GLY A 64 7.64 -1.78 1.73
N LEU A 65 8.66 -0.96 1.50
CA LEU A 65 9.84 -1.36 0.74
C LEU A 65 10.70 -2.40 1.48
N GLN A 66 10.37 -2.69 2.74
CA GLN A 66 11.06 -3.67 3.54
C GLN A 66 10.40 -5.04 3.44
N TRP A 67 11.09 -5.96 2.81
CA TRP A 67 10.64 -7.34 2.66
C TRP A 67 10.24 -8.01 3.98
N MET A 68 11.11 -7.96 4.97
CA MET A 68 10.87 -8.56 6.29
C MET A 68 9.60 -8.04 6.96
N LEU A 69 9.29 -6.76 6.79
CA LEU A 69 8.09 -6.16 7.32
C LEU A 69 6.83 -6.75 6.68
N ASN A 70 6.82 -6.87 5.35
CA ASN A 70 5.69 -7.42 4.61
C ASN A 70 5.41 -8.88 5.00
N MET A 71 6.46 -9.70 5.11
CA MET A 71 6.31 -11.09 5.57
C MET A 71 5.79 -11.16 7.01
N THR A 72 6.28 -10.27 7.87
CA THR A 72 5.83 -10.18 9.25
C THR A 72 4.35 -9.80 9.34
N HIS A 73 3.86 -8.92 8.46
CA HIS A 73 2.45 -8.59 8.40
C HIS A 73 1.57 -9.82 8.10
N ALA A 74 1.96 -10.62 7.12
CA ALA A 74 1.23 -11.85 6.80
C ALA A 74 1.25 -12.85 7.98
N ILE A 75 2.43 -13.06 8.59
CA ILE A 75 2.60 -13.96 9.75
C ILE A 75 1.79 -13.48 10.96
N ASP A 76 1.74 -12.18 11.22
CA ASP A 76 1.01 -11.61 12.35
C ASP A 76 -0.51 -11.64 12.15
N GLY A 77 -0.98 -11.92 10.92
CA GLY A 77 -2.39 -12.19 10.63
C GLY A 77 -3.16 -10.98 10.13
N TYR A 78 -2.51 -10.10 9.38
CA TYR A 78 -3.23 -9.11 8.57
C TYR A 78 -3.97 -9.80 7.43
N PRO A 79 -5.27 -9.61 7.29
CA PRO A 79 -6.03 -10.16 6.16
C PRO A 79 -5.77 -9.44 4.84
N GLY A 80 -5.15 -8.26 4.85
CA GLY A 80 -4.83 -7.49 3.65
C GLY A 80 -3.55 -6.67 3.77
N ILE A 81 -2.75 -6.67 2.70
CA ILE A 81 -1.55 -5.84 2.54
C ILE A 81 -1.73 -5.02 1.27
N GLU A 82 -1.65 -3.69 1.41
CA GLU A 82 -1.71 -2.75 0.30
C GLU A 82 -0.37 -2.64 -0.40
N HIS A 83 -0.40 -2.41 -1.70
CA HIS A 83 0.73 -2.32 -2.62
C HIS A 83 1.46 -3.64 -2.87
N THR A 84 2.14 -3.70 -3.99
CA THR A 84 2.96 -4.85 -4.36
C THR A 84 4.20 -4.96 -3.48
N ILE A 85 4.60 -6.20 -3.25
CA ILE A 85 5.81 -6.50 -2.50
C ILE A 85 7.02 -6.28 -3.40
N PRO A 86 8.00 -5.46 -2.99
CA PRO A 86 9.08 -4.99 -3.87
C PRO A 86 10.23 -6.01 -4.00
N ILE A 87 9.93 -7.26 -4.28
CA ILE A 87 10.94 -8.31 -4.50
C ILE A 87 10.62 -9.10 -5.75
N TRP A 88 11.66 -9.35 -6.51
CA TRP A 88 11.60 -10.12 -7.73
C TRP A 88 12.89 -10.94 -7.93
N PRO A 89 12.78 -12.21 -8.36
CA PRO A 89 11.56 -12.99 -8.53
C PRO A 89 10.89 -13.34 -7.21
N MET A 90 9.58 -13.59 -7.25
CA MET A 90 8.83 -14.08 -6.10
C MET A 90 8.91 -15.60 -6.08
N TYR A 91 9.45 -16.17 -5.01
CA TYR A 91 9.59 -17.60 -4.85
C TYR A 91 8.32 -18.24 -4.28
N ASP A 92 8.20 -19.54 -4.46
CA ASP A 92 7.02 -20.31 -4.11
C ASP A 92 6.71 -20.29 -2.60
N ASP A 93 7.71 -20.26 -1.75
CA ASP A 93 7.55 -20.17 -0.30
C ASP A 93 6.74 -18.94 0.14
N VAL A 94 6.92 -17.83 -0.56
CA VAL A 94 6.15 -16.60 -0.31
C VAL A 94 4.69 -16.76 -0.75
N ILE A 95 4.47 -17.35 -1.91
CA ILE A 95 3.12 -17.65 -2.41
C ILE A 95 2.41 -18.58 -1.42
N GLN A 96 3.10 -19.63 -0.95
CA GLN A 96 2.56 -20.54 0.04
C GLN A 96 2.28 -19.85 1.39
N LEU A 97 3.11 -18.90 1.80
CA LEU A 97 2.85 -18.10 3.01
C LEU A 97 1.54 -17.31 2.88
N PHE A 98 1.35 -16.59 1.79
CA PHE A 98 0.12 -15.84 1.54
C PHE A 98 -1.11 -16.76 1.50
N LYS A 99 -1.00 -17.90 0.83
CA LYS A 99 -2.04 -18.92 0.79
C LYS A 99 -2.37 -19.45 2.19
N ALA A 100 -1.36 -19.81 2.98
CA ALA A 100 -1.55 -20.36 4.33
C ALA A 100 -2.14 -19.35 5.31
N THR A 101 -1.76 -18.08 5.20
CA THR A 101 -2.26 -17.01 6.06
C THR A 101 -3.58 -16.40 5.56
N GLN A 102 -4.01 -16.72 4.35
CA GLN A 102 -5.17 -16.12 3.68
C GLN A 102 -5.05 -14.59 3.57
N THR A 103 -3.82 -14.09 3.48
CA THR A 103 -3.55 -12.67 3.32
C THR A 103 -3.76 -12.26 1.88
N THR A 104 -4.68 -11.32 1.65
CA THR A 104 -4.89 -10.73 0.33
C THR A 104 -3.88 -9.61 0.04
N ASN A 105 -3.62 -9.36 -1.23
CA ASN A 105 -2.80 -8.25 -1.67
C ASN A 105 -3.57 -7.33 -2.61
N THR A 106 -3.54 -6.03 -2.34
CA THR A 106 -4.09 -5.00 -3.23
C THR A 106 -2.92 -4.31 -3.92
N PRO A 107 -2.54 -4.70 -5.14
CA PRO A 107 -1.22 -4.39 -5.68
C PRO A 107 -0.96 -2.92 -5.98
N THR A 108 -1.97 -2.11 -6.26
CA THR A 108 -1.82 -0.71 -6.67
C THR A 108 -0.64 -0.54 -7.65
N LEU A 109 -0.76 -1.17 -8.82
CA LEU A 109 0.36 -1.30 -9.75
C LEU A 109 0.98 0.04 -10.18
N LEU A 110 0.20 1.12 -10.14
CA LEU A 110 0.72 2.47 -10.41
C LEU A 110 1.80 2.91 -9.41
N VAL A 111 1.70 2.52 -8.15
CA VAL A 111 2.73 2.80 -7.13
C VAL A 111 4.02 2.04 -7.42
N SER A 112 3.93 0.90 -8.08
CA SER A 112 5.07 0.05 -8.41
C SER A 112 5.90 0.51 -9.60
N TYR A 113 5.44 1.51 -10.33
CA TYR A 113 6.15 2.06 -11.49
C TYR A 113 7.33 2.98 -11.16
N GLY A 114 7.56 3.28 -9.92
CA GLY A 114 8.59 4.22 -9.49
C GLY A 114 8.17 4.95 -8.21
N GLY A 115 7.49 4.25 -7.30
CA GLY A 115 7.02 4.80 -6.03
C GLY A 115 6.07 6.00 -6.23
N PRO A 116 6.30 7.12 -5.53
CA PRO A 116 5.44 8.30 -5.63
C PRO A 116 5.37 8.94 -7.02
N TRP A 117 6.24 8.52 -7.91
CA TRP A 117 6.37 9.05 -9.28
C TRP A 117 5.85 8.10 -10.35
N ALA A 118 5.16 7.05 -9.95
CA ALA A 118 4.70 5.97 -10.83
C ALA A 118 3.93 6.45 -12.06
N GLU A 119 3.05 7.42 -11.90
CA GLU A 119 2.28 7.99 -13.02
C GLU A 119 3.14 8.82 -14.00
N ASN A 120 4.39 9.10 -13.64
CA ASN A 120 5.31 9.90 -14.45
C ASN A 120 5.60 9.27 -15.82
N TRP A 121 5.57 7.94 -15.89
CA TRP A 121 5.73 7.22 -17.16
C TRP A 121 4.73 7.70 -18.21
N TYR A 122 3.46 7.85 -17.84
CA TYR A 122 2.41 8.32 -18.75
C TYR A 122 2.66 9.75 -19.23
N TYR A 123 3.08 10.65 -18.34
CA TYR A 123 3.38 12.03 -18.71
C TYR A 123 4.60 12.19 -19.61
N THR A 124 5.49 11.23 -19.61
CA THR A 124 6.72 11.28 -20.43
C THR A 124 6.62 10.50 -21.73
N HIS A 125 5.74 9.49 -21.80
CA HIS A 125 5.61 8.61 -22.96
C HIS A 125 4.31 8.79 -23.74
N GLU A 126 3.31 9.43 -23.16
CA GLU A 126 2.03 9.64 -23.80
C GLU A 126 1.70 11.13 -23.99
N ASN A 127 0.92 11.43 -25.01
CA ASN A 127 0.43 12.80 -25.24
C ASN A 127 -0.78 13.10 -24.34
N THR A 128 -0.53 13.29 -23.07
CA THR A 128 -1.57 13.58 -22.08
C THR A 128 -2.33 14.89 -22.39
N LEU A 129 -1.65 15.87 -22.98
CA LEU A 129 -2.30 17.13 -23.42
C LEU A 129 -3.21 16.93 -24.64
N GLY A 130 -2.99 15.88 -25.40
CA GLY A 130 -3.84 15.52 -26.53
C GLY A 130 -5.12 14.79 -26.14
N ASP A 131 -5.20 14.26 -24.93
CA ASP A 131 -6.38 13.53 -24.46
C ASP A 131 -7.57 14.45 -24.24
N ALA A 132 -8.63 14.22 -25.03
CA ALA A 132 -9.83 15.05 -25.02
C ALA A 132 -10.58 14.97 -23.68
N LYS A 133 -10.57 13.81 -23.04
CA LYS A 133 -11.25 13.59 -21.76
C LYS A 133 -10.50 14.30 -20.62
N LEU A 134 -9.19 14.17 -20.57
CA LEU A 134 -8.38 14.89 -19.60
C LEU A 134 -8.58 16.41 -19.72
N ARG A 135 -8.51 16.95 -20.93
CA ARG A 135 -8.73 18.39 -21.19
C ARG A 135 -10.11 18.89 -20.80
N ARG A 136 -11.14 18.03 -20.91
CA ARG A 136 -12.50 18.40 -20.57
C ARG A 136 -12.75 18.40 -19.06
N PHE A 137 -12.16 17.46 -18.32
CA PHE A 137 -12.49 17.24 -16.91
C PHE A 137 -11.39 17.69 -15.94
N THR A 138 -10.22 18.08 -16.45
CA THR A 138 -9.12 18.56 -15.60
C THR A 138 -8.78 19.99 -15.99
N PRO A 139 -8.74 20.91 -15.03
CA PRO A 139 -8.29 22.29 -15.27
C PRO A 139 -6.92 22.31 -15.92
N ARG A 140 -6.73 23.20 -16.88
CA ARG A 140 -5.46 23.27 -17.61
C ARG A 140 -4.25 23.50 -16.71
N GLU A 141 -4.42 24.32 -15.70
CA GLU A 141 -3.36 24.65 -14.74
C GLU A 141 -2.89 23.41 -13.99
N GLU A 142 -3.81 22.50 -13.65
CA GLU A 142 -3.49 21.22 -13.01
C GLU A 142 -2.69 20.30 -13.94
N LEU A 143 -3.12 20.16 -15.20
CA LEU A 143 -2.39 19.36 -16.19
C LEU A 143 -0.99 19.93 -16.44
N ASP A 144 -0.90 21.24 -16.67
CA ASP A 144 0.39 21.93 -16.91
C ASP A 144 1.32 21.81 -15.68
N SER A 145 0.77 21.90 -14.49
CA SER A 145 1.52 21.75 -13.24
C SER A 145 2.11 20.35 -13.09
N LYS A 146 1.30 19.31 -13.37
CA LYS A 146 1.74 17.91 -13.27
C LYS A 146 2.79 17.57 -14.29
N ILE A 147 2.61 17.99 -15.53
CA ILE A 147 3.54 17.71 -16.63
C ILE A 147 4.88 18.42 -16.38
N ARG A 148 4.87 19.69 -15.98
CA ARG A 148 6.09 20.46 -15.72
C ARG A 148 6.94 19.88 -14.60
N ARG A 149 6.32 19.43 -13.53
CA ARG A 149 7.06 18.86 -12.38
C ARG A 149 7.83 17.61 -12.73
N ARG A 150 7.37 16.88 -13.73
CA ARG A 150 7.87 15.53 -14.02
C ARG A 150 8.86 15.47 -15.16
N ASN A 151 8.94 16.52 -15.93
CA ASN A 151 9.91 16.64 -17.01
C ASN A 151 11.19 17.41 -16.60
N ASN A 152 11.38 17.69 -15.33
CA ASN A 152 12.52 18.42 -14.81
C ASN A 152 13.64 17.49 -14.37
N GLY A 153 14.45 17.03 -15.32
CA GLY A 153 15.65 16.27 -15.01
C GLY A 153 15.98 15.18 -16.02
N PRO A 154 17.12 14.51 -15.89
CA PRO A 154 17.50 13.38 -16.74
C PRO A 154 16.56 12.19 -16.45
N GLY A 155 15.94 11.68 -17.49
CA GLY A 155 14.95 10.62 -17.42
C GLY A 155 13.58 11.07 -16.88
N PRO A 156 12.62 10.17 -16.84
CA PRO A 156 11.22 10.46 -16.50
C PRO A 156 11.00 11.07 -15.10
N THR A 157 11.79 10.67 -14.11
CA THR A 157 11.72 11.16 -12.73
C THR A 157 12.93 12.01 -12.34
N GLY A 158 13.79 12.34 -13.31
CA GLY A 158 15.03 13.06 -13.07
C GLY A 158 16.22 12.16 -12.81
N TRP A 159 16.03 10.99 -12.25
CA TRP A 159 17.07 9.99 -11.98
C TRP A 159 16.58 8.53 -12.12
N ALA A 160 15.28 8.37 -12.40
CA ALA A 160 14.71 7.06 -12.68
C ALA A 160 15.16 6.52 -14.05
N VAL A 161 15.41 5.26 -14.10
CA VAL A 161 15.74 4.49 -15.32
C VAL A 161 14.58 3.54 -15.64
N ASP A 162 14.56 3.01 -16.86
CA ASP A 162 13.47 2.13 -17.31
C ASP A 162 13.26 0.91 -16.40
N GLU A 163 14.30 0.43 -15.75
CA GLU A 163 14.25 -0.68 -14.79
C GLU A 163 13.41 -0.37 -13.54
N GLU A 164 13.20 0.89 -13.21
CA GLU A 164 12.33 1.29 -12.12
C GLU A 164 10.84 1.08 -12.46
N TYR A 165 10.52 0.99 -13.73
CA TYR A 165 9.17 0.69 -14.20
C TYR A 165 8.91 -0.82 -14.22
N ALA A 166 8.97 -1.44 -13.05
CA ALA A 166 8.91 -2.88 -12.88
C ALA A 166 7.48 -3.46 -12.95
N PHE A 167 6.56 -2.81 -13.64
CA PHE A 167 5.15 -3.18 -13.72
C PHE A 167 4.92 -4.66 -14.04
N LYS A 168 5.57 -5.18 -15.07
CA LYS A 168 5.37 -6.58 -15.49
C LYS A 168 5.72 -7.56 -14.37
N LYS A 169 6.79 -7.30 -13.64
CA LYS A 169 7.24 -8.14 -12.53
C LYS A 169 6.24 -8.12 -11.37
N HIS A 170 5.73 -6.94 -11.04
CA HIS A 170 4.71 -6.81 -10.00
C HIS A 170 3.36 -7.39 -10.42
N ALA A 171 2.98 -7.25 -11.67
CA ALA A 171 1.77 -7.88 -12.22
C ALA A 171 1.88 -9.41 -12.21
N GLU A 172 3.06 -9.96 -12.48
CA GLU A 172 3.32 -11.40 -12.41
C GLU A 172 3.19 -11.95 -10.99
N PHE A 173 3.69 -11.24 -9.99
CA PHE A 173 3.44 -11.60 -8.59
C PHE A 173 1.94 -11.66 -8.27
N SER A 174 1.20 -10.62 -8.64
CA SER A 174 -0.25 -10.58 -8.43
C SER A 174 -0.97 -11.72 -9.15
N LYS A 175 -0.55 -12.05 -10.36
CA LYS A 175 -1.05 -13.21 -11.11
C LYS A 175 -0.80 -14.51 -10.35
N ASN A 176 0.43 -14.73 -9.87
CA ASN A 176 0.78 -15.93 -9.14
C ASN A 176 -0.04 -16.11 -7.86
N LEU A 177 -0.38 -15.02 -7.16
CA LEU A 177 -1.28 -15.09 -6.01
C LEU A 177 -2.71 -15.50 -6.37
N VAL A 178 -3.19 -15.13 -7.56
CA VAL A 178 -4.54 -15.48 -8.03
C VAL A 178 -4.61 -16.95 -8.47
N GLU A 179 -3.54 -17.47 -9.07
CA GLU A 179 -3.49 -18.81 -9.63
C GLU A 179 -3.21 -19.92 -8.59
N ASN A 180 -2.78 -19.57 -7.38
CA ASN A 180 -2.42 -20.51 -6.31
C ASN A 180 -3.21 -20.29 -5.02
#